data_52aa3e86bb2f560f34fba1f33f632a9c
#
_entry.id   52aa3e86bb2f560f34fba1f33f632a9c
#
_cell.length_a   1.000
_cell.length_b   1.000
_cell.length_c   1.000
_cell.angle_alpha   90.00
_cell.angle_beta   90.00
_cell.angle_gamma   90.00
#
_symmetry.space_group_name_H-M   'P 1'
#
loop_
_entity.id
_entity.type
_entity.pdbx_description
1 polymer ?
#
loop_
_entity_poly.entity_id
_entity_poly.type
_entity_poly.pdbx_seq_one_letter_code
_entity_poly.pdbx_strand_id
1 'polypeptide(L)'
;MAENRMFATSVVETDSFYELSIGAQALYFHLSMAARNKGLLNNARTIARVIGADLSCIDELIEHKYIAPEEDGVFRIIHWYENNSIGKNHKKRNSYAYRKWRAAVIARDKVCQNCGSTKNLEAHHIKPFATHPELRFDVNNGMTLCRKCHRGW
;
A
#
# COMPACT_ATOMS: atom_id res chain seq x y z
N MET A 1 1.37 -9.38 13.64
CA MET A 1 0.69 -8.10 13.27
C MET A 1 1.75 -7.16 12.73
N ALA A 2 1.50 -6.41 11.67
CA ALA A 2 2.47 -5.45 11.18
C ALA A 2 2.63 -4.32 12.21
N GLU A 3 3.85 -4.14 12.72
CA GLU A 3 4.18 -3.09 13.69
C GLU A 3 4.23 -1.70 13.05
N ASN A 4 4.37 -1.65 11.71
CA ASN A 4 4.47 -0.39 10.96
C ASN A 4 3.13 0.02 10.36
N ARG A 5 2.70 1.25 10.65
CA ARG A 5 1.61 1.95 9.95
C ARG A 5 2.20 2.91 8.94
N MET A 6 1.56 3.01 7.78
CA MET A 6 1.96 3.95 6.73
C MET A 6 0.79 4.85 6.36
N PHE A 7 1.13 6.03 5.86
CA PHE A 7 0.18 6.99 5.33
C PHE A 7 0.53 7.25 3.87
N ALA A 8 -0.47 7.17 3.01
CA ALA A 8 -0.28 7.48 1.60
C ALA A 8 -0.22 9.00 1.41
N THR A 9 0.80 9.49 0.71
CA THR A 9 0.90 10.92 0.36
C THR A 9 -0.31 11.39 -0.43
N SER A 10 -0.88 10.54 -1.28
CA SER A 10 -2.14 10.79 -1.99
C SER A 10 -3.37 10.99 -1.10
N VAL A 11 -3.25 10.81 0.21
CA VAL A 11 -4.31 11.05 1.19
C VAL A 11 -3.96 12.24 2.08
N VAL A 12 -2.74 12.29 2.62
CA VAL A 12 -2.34 13.27 3.67
C VAL A 12 -1.60 14.49 3.14
N GLU A 13 -1.17 14.48 1.88
CA GLU A 13 -0.53 15.62 1.19
C GLU A 13 -1.49 16.20 0.13
N THR A 14 -2.77 16.35 0.48
CA THR A 14 -3.81 16.90 -0.41
C THR A 14 -4.36 18.20 0.18
N ASP A 15 -4.80 19.11 -0.68
CA ASP A 15 -5.43 20.36 -0.25
C ASP A 15 -6.60 20.09 0.70
N SER A 16 -7.43 19.09 0.38
CA SER A 16 -8.55 18.65 1.21
C SER A 16 -8.13 18.18 2.62
N PHE A 17 -6.93 17.59 2.77
CA PHE A 17 -6.41 17.23 4.08
C PHE A 17 -5.88 18.44 4.85
N TYR A 18 -5.25 19.37 4.15
CA TYR A 18 -4.72 20.61 4.74
C TYR A 18 -5.81 21.61 5.12
N GLU A 19 -7.00 21.52 4.52
CA GLU A 19 -8.20 22.29 4.92
C GLU A 19 -8.78 21.87 6.27
N LEU A 20 -8.48 20.64 6.74
CA LEU A 20 -8.87 20.19 8.07
C LEU A 20 -8.18 21.00 9.16
N SER A 21 -8.89 21.19 10.28
CA SER A 21 -8.28 21.74 11.49
C SER A 21 -7.08 20.89 11.94
N ILE A 22 -6.08 21.52 12.60
CA ILE A 22 -4.92 20.80 13.13
C ILE A 22 -5.34 19.67 14.06
N GLY A 23 -6.40 19.87 14.87
CA GLY A 23 -6.99 18.84 15.73
C GLY A 23 -7.52 17.65 14.95
N ALA A 24 -8.23 17.87 13.84
CA ALA A 24 -8.74 16.80 12.99
C ALA A 24 -7.62 16.06 12.24
N GLN A 25 -6.61 16.78 11.74
CA GLN A 25 -5.44 16.15 11.12
C GLN A 25 -4.70 15.24 12.12
N ALA A 26 -4.41 15.74 13.34
CA ALA A 26 -3.78 14.95 14.39
C ALA A 26 -4.65 13.74 14.78
N LEU A 27 -5.96 13.97 14.94
CA LEU A 27 -6.90 12.90 15.28
C LEU A 27 -6.91 11.80 14.19
N TYR A 28 -6.92 12.17 12.91
CA TYR A 28 -6.87 11.20 11.81
C TYR A 28 -5.66 10.25 11.89
N PHE A 29 -4.48 10.78 12.18
CA PHE A 29 -3.28 9.95 12.37
C PHE A 29 -3.42 9.00 13.56
N HIS A 30 -3.90 9.46 14.71
CA HIS A 30 -4.11 8.63 15.90
C HIS A 30 -5.17 7.55 15.68
N LEU A 31 -6.30 7.89 15.03
CA LEU A 31 -7.33 6.92 14.68
C LEU A 31 -6.79 5.86 13.71
N SER A 32 -6.03 6.28 12.70
CA SER A 32 -5.42 5.37 11.72
C SER A 32 -4.39 4.44 12.37
N MET A 33 -3.62 4.90 13.36
CA MET A 33 -2.72 4.04 14.13
C MET A 33 -3.47 3.03 15.01
N ALA A 34 -4.57 3.44 15.63
CA ALA A 34 -5.38 2.58 16.51
C ALA A 34 -6.27 1.59 15.75
N ALA A 35 -6.64 1.90 14.50
CA ALA A 35 -7.52 1.08 13.70
C ALA A 35 -6.97 -0.33 13.49
N ARG A 36 -7.86 -1.32 13.52
CA ARG A 36 -7.56 -2.74 13.31
C ARG A 36 -7.89 -3.15 11.87
N ASN A 37 -8.04 -4.43 11.66
CA ASN A 37 -8.34 -5.02 10.34
C ASN A 37 -9.45 -4.24 9.61
N LYS A 38 -9.22 -3.94 8.33
CA LYS A 38 -10.13 -3.18 7.47
C LYS A 38 -10.36 -1.72 7.87
N GLY A 39 -9.53 -1.18 8.78
CA GLY A 39 -9.65 0.21 9.22
C GLY A 39 -10.72 0.46 10.26
N LEU A 40 -11.19 -0.56 10.96
CA LEU A 40 -12.26 -0.43 11.96
C LEU A 40 -11.70 -0.10 13.35
N LEU A 41 -12.38 0.79 14.08
CA LEU A 41 -12.11 1.14 15.46
C LEU A 41 -13.40 1.56 16.18
N ASN A 42 -13.48 1.27 17.48
CA ASN A 42 -14.65 1.57 18.33
C ASN A 42 -14.35 2.58 19.46
N ASN A 43 -13.16 3.14 19.47
CA ASN A 43 -12.66 4.01 20.55
C ASN A 43 -12.29 5.43 20.07
N ALA A 44 -12.85 5.89 18.95
CA ALA A 44 -12.51 7.19 18.34
C ALA A 44 -12.69 8.36 19.33
N ARG A 45 -13.80 8.39 20.05
CA ARG A 45 -14.09 9.45 21.06
C ARG A 45 -13.11 9.41 22.23
N THR A 46 -12.67 8.23 22.65
CA THR A 46 -11.67 8.08 23.70
C THR A 46 -10.32 8.61 23.24
N ILE A 47 -9.92 8.27 22.00
CA ILE A 47 -8.66 8.75 21.39
C ILE A 47 -8.70 10.29 21.30
N ALA A 48 -9.79 10.88 20.79
CA ALA A 48 -9.91 12.33 20.72
C ALA A 48 -9.68 13.00 22.09
N ARG A 49 -10.31 12.50 23.14
CA ARG A 49 -10.11 13.01 24.50
C ARG A 49 -8.67 12.86 25.01
N VAL A 50 -8.03 11.71 24.75
CA VAL A 50 -6.65 11.43 25.20
C VAL A 50 -5.64 12.37 24.55
N ILE A 51 -5.81 12.70 23.26
CA ILE A 51 -4.92 13.63 22.56
C ILE A 51 -5.31 15.11 22.74
N GLY A 52 -6.39 15.40 23.46
CA GLY A 52 -6.89 16.76 23.66
C GLY A 52 -7.57 17.39 22.45
N ALA A 53 -7.99 16.56 21.48
CA ALA A 53 -8.77 17.05 20.34
C ALA A 53 -10.24 17.23 20.73
N ASP A 54 -10.87 18.31 20.22
CA ASP A 54 -12.30 18.51 20.37
C ASP A 54 -13.09 17.40 19.67
N LEU A 55 -14.26 17.05 20.20
CA LEU A 55 -15.09 16.00 19.59
C LEU A 55 -15.64 16.42 18.23
N SER A 56 -15.77 17.72 17.96
CA SER A 56 -16.11 18.25 16.64
C SER A 56 -15.15 17.85 15.54
N CYS A 57 -13.89 17.52 15.89
CA CYS A 57 -12.91 16.99 14.93
C CYS A 57 -13.35 15.63 14.34
N ILE A 58 -14.17 14.86 15.07
CA ILE A 58 -14.75 13.61 14.55
C ILE A 58 -15.77 13.94 13.45
N ASP A 59 -16.63 14.92 13.70
CA ASP A 59 -17.67 15.35 12.75
C ASP A 59 -17.00 15.94 11.49
N GLU A 60 -15.95 16.75 11.66
CA GLU A 60 -15.14 17.29 10.58
C GLU A 60 -14.50 16.19 9.72
N LEU A 61 -13.95 15.16 10.34
CA LEU A 61 -13.40 14.01 9.61
C LEU A 61 -14.44 13.18 8.86
N ILE A 62 -15.70 13.16 9.37
CA ILE A 62 -16.82 12.50 8.68
C ILE A 62 -17.25 13.34 7.47
N GLU A 63 -17.41 14.66 7.64
CA GLU A 63 -17.81 15.58 6.59
C GLU A 63 -16.85 15.56 5.40
N HIS A 64 -15.55 15.59 5.69
CA HIS A 64 -14.49 15.52 4.70
C HIS A 64 -14.18 14.09 4.22
N LYS A 65 -14.96 13.08 4.62
CA LYS A 65 -14.86 11.68 4.18
C LYS A 65 -13.50 11.00 4.48
N TYR A 66 -12.89 11.32 5.60
CA TYR A 66 -11.71 10.62 6.09
C TYR A 66 -12.08 9.42 6.97
N ILE A 67 -13.20 9.50 7.71
CA ILE A 67 -13.79 8.40 8.46
C ILE A 67 -15.28 8.27 8.13
N ALA A 68 -15.83 7.08 8.31
CA ALA A 68 -17.25 6.81 8.17
C ALA A 68 -17.78 6.16 9.45
N PRO A 69 -18.94 6.58 9.98
CA PRO A 69 -19.61 5.88 11.05
C PRO A 69 -20.18 4.55 10.54
N GLU A 70 -20.05 3.50 11.35
CA GLU A 70 -20.62 2.17 11.17
C GLU A 70 -21.62 1.90 12.31
N GLU A 71 -22.19 0.72 12.36
CA GLU A 71 -23.05 0.27 13.45
C GLU A 71 -22.33 0.24 14.79
N ASP A 72 -23.06 0.30 15.91
CA ASP A 72 -22.58 0.14 17.28
C ASP A 72 -21.42 1.09 17.70
N GLY A 73 -21.39 2.32 17.15
CA GLY A 73 -20.38 3.32 17.52
C GLY A 73 -18.97 3.00 16.98
N VAL A 74 -18.88 2.09 16.04
CA VAL A 74 -17.66 1.78 15.29
C VAL A 74 -17.46 2.85 14.21
N PHE A 75 -16.21 3.17 13.93
CA PHE A 75 -15.82 4.02 12.81
C PHE A 75 -14.90 3.24 11.88
N ARG A 76 -14.94 3.58 10.59
CA ARG A 76 -14.03 3.07 9.58
C ARG A 76 -13.17 4.19 9.01
N ILE A 77 -11.87 3.96 8.91
CA ILE A 77 -10.96 4.81 8.14
C ILE A 77 -11.23 4.56 6.65
N ILE A 78 -11.70 5.55 5.91
CA ILE A 78 -12.10 5.41 4.49
C ILE A 78 -10.88 5.04 3.64
N HIS A 79 -9.75 5.73 3.84
CA HIS A 79 -8.51 5.52 3.10
C HIS A 79 -7.60 4.42 3.69
N TRP A 80 -8.17 3.46 4.44
CA TRP A 80 -7.41 2.40 5.10
C TRP A 80 -6.52 1.60 4.14
N TYR A 81 -7.06 1.25 2.99
CA TYR A 81 -6.33 0.43 2.02
C TYR A 81 -5.28 1.22 1.25
N GLU A 82 -5.49 2.51 1.04
CA GLU A 82 -4.51 3.43 0.47
C GLU A 82 -3.32 3.57 1.42
N ASN A 83 -3.59 3.88 2.68
CA ASN A 83 -2.59 4.04 3.74
C ASN A 83 -1.82 2.74 4.04
N ASN A 84 -2.45 1.58 3.88
CA ASN A 84 -1.85 0.29 4.24
C ASN A 84 -1.57 -0.59 3.00
N SER A 85 -1.25 0.02 1.87
CA SER A 85 -1.13 -0.68 0.58
C SER A 85 0.17 -1.46 0.35
N ILE A 86 1.06 -1.57 1.35
CA ILE A 86 2.28 -2.40 1.26
C ILE A 86 1.97 -3.84 0.79
N GLY A 87 0.76 -4.35 1.09
CA GLY A 87 0.33 -5.67 0.64
C GLY A 87 -0.20 -5.76 -0.79
N LYS A 88 -0.54 -4.64 -1.45
CA LYS A 88 -1.16 -4.69 -2.80
C LYS A 88 -0.16 -5.13 -3.87
N ASN A 89 1.09 -4.67 -3.79
CA ASN A 89 2.14 -5.07 -4.73
C ASN A 89 2.58 -6.53 -4.52
N HIS A 90 2.60 -7.02 -3.29
CA HIS A 90 2.94 -8.41 -2.98
C HIS A 90 1.85 -9.39 -3.48
N LYS A 91 0.55 -9.05 -3.29
CA LYS A 91 -0.56 -9.85 -3.83
C LYS A 91 -0.57 -9.86 -5.37
N LYS A 92 -0.24 -8.73 -6.02
CA LYS A 92 -0.14 -8.65 -7.48
C LYS A 92 1.03 -9.47 -8.03
N ARG A 93 2.20 -9.49 -7.34
CA ARG A 93 3.35 -10.33 -7.70
C ARG A 93 3.11 -11.82 -7.52
N ASN A 94 2.14 -12.23 -6.69
CA ASN A 94 1.76 -13.64 -6.51
C ASN A 94 0.50 -14.03 -7.30
N SER A 95 -0.01 -13.13 -8.16
CA SER A 95 -1.17 -13.40 -9.01
C SER A 95 -0.86 -14.44 -10.09
N TYR A 96 -1.92 -15.06 -10.64
CA TYR A 96 -1.78 -15.96 -11.79
C TYR A 96 -1.09 -15.27 -12.98
N ALA A 97 -1.45 -14.00 -13.25
CA ALA A 97 -0.86 -13.21 -14.33
C ALA A 97 0.65 -13.01 -14.14
N TYR A 98 1.11 -12.72 -12.91
CA TYR A 98 2.54 -12.60 -12.60
C TYR A 98 3.29 -13.92 -12.79
N ARG A 99 2.72 -15.05 -12.32
CA ARG A 99 3.33 -16.37 -12.51
C ARG A 99 3.45 -16.74 -13.99
N LYS A 100 2.41 -16.46 -14.78
CA LYS A 100 2.41 -16.67 -16.24
C LYS A 100 3.47 -15.81 -16.93
N TRP A 101 3.53 -14.51 -16.60
CA TRP A 101 4.56 -13.61 -17.10
C TRP A 101 5.98 -14.09 -16.76
N ARG A 102 6.23 -14.41 -15.49
CA ARG A 102 7.53 -14.93 -15.04
C ARG A 102 7.96 -16.18 -15.80
N ALA A 103 7.04 -17.14 -15.97
CA ALA A 103 7.31 -18.37 -16.71
C ALA A 103 7.64 -18.08 -18.19
N ALA A 104 6.90 -17.17 -18.85
CA ALA A 104 7.12 -16.78 -20.23
C ALA A 104 8.50 -16.11 -20.43
N VAL A 105 8.90 -15.19 -19.55
CA VAL A 105 10.21 -14.52 -19.59
C VAL A 105 11.35 -15.56 -19.48
N ILE A 106 11.27 -16.45 -18.48
CA ILE A 106 12.29 -17.47 -18.26
C ILE A 106 12.33 -18.49 -19.41
N ALA A 107 11.18 -18.87 -19.98
CA ALA A 107 11.10 -19.79 -21.09
C ALA A 107 11.69 -19.20 -22.38
N ARG A 108 11.51 -17.89 -22.60
CA ARG A 108 12.10 -17.16 -23.74
C ARG A 108 13.62 -17.11 -23.63
N ASP A 109 14.15 -16.72 -22.48
CA ASP A 109 15.60 -16.40 -22.30
C ASP A 109 16.44 -17.63 -21.96
N LYS A 110 15.88 -18.61 -21.24
CA LYS A 110 16.49 -19.90 -20.84
C LYS A 110 17.71 -19.79 -19.94
N VAL A 111 18.46 -18.69 -20.01
CA VAL A 111 19.68 -18.43 -19.27
C VAL A 111 19.69 -17.01 -18.69
N CYS A 112 20.53 -16.77 -17.69
CA CYS A 112 20.79 -15.42 -17.20
C CYS A 112 21.36 -14.54 -18.29
N GLN A 113 20.69 -13.44 -18.61
CA GLN A 113 21.08 -12.52 -19.68
C GLN A 113 22.35 -11.71 -19.33
N ASN A 114 22.80 -11.74 -18.08
CA ASN A 114 24.01 -11.05 -17.65
C ASN A 114 25.25 -11.99 -17.60
N CYS A 115 25.10 -13.25 -17.14
CA CYS A 115 26.26 -14.14 -16.94
C CYS A 115 26.12 -15.53 -17.57
N GLY A 116 25.03 -15.80 -18.30
CA GLY A 116 24.79 -17.08 -18.96
C GLY A 116 24.44 -18.28 -18.06
N SER A 117 24.33 -18.09 -16.75
CA SER A 117 23.98 -19.15 -15.80
C SER A 117 22.59 -19.71 -16.08
N THR A 118 22.42 -21.02 -15.96
CA THR A 118 21.15 -21.73 -16.08
C THR A 118 20.49 -22.02 -14.71
N LYS A 119 21.17 -21.67 -13.60
CA LYS A 119 20.74 -22.01 -12.24
C LYS A 119 20.10 -20.81 -11.54
N ASN A 120 19.06 -21.10 -10.72
CA ASN A 120 18.37 -20.09 -9.88
C ASN A 120 17.90 -18.86 -10.67
N LEU A 121 17.19 -19.10 -11.77
CA LEU A 121 16.70 -18.07 -12.67
C LEU A 121 15.47 -17.36 -12.07
N GLU A 122 15.50 -16.03 -12.14
CA GLU A 122 14.44 -15.13 -11.71
C GLU A 122 14.12 -14.16 -12.86
N ALA A 123 12.81 -13.82 -13.03
CA ALA A 123 12.42 -12.78 -13.97
C ALA A 123 12.54 -11.41 -13.31
N HIS A 124 13.29 -10.52 -13.95
CA HIS A 124 13.49 -9.13 -13.56
C HIS A 124 12.68 -8.18 -14.46
N HIS A 125 12.08 -7.14 -13.89
CA HIS A 125 11.40 -6.10 -14.67
C HIS A 125 12.41 -5.02 -15.08
N ILE A 126 12.55 -4.78 -16.38
CA ILE A 126 13.42 -3.74 -16.94
C ILE A 126 12.94 -2.36 -16.48
N LYS A 127 11.65 -2.04 -16.68
CA LYS A 127 10.98 -0.89 -16.07
C LYS A 127 10.27 -1.34 -14.81
N PRO A 128 10.45 -0.64 -13.66
CA PRO A 128 10.03 -1.14 -12.36
C PRO A 128 8.53 -1.44 -12.29
N PHE A 129 8.19 -2.57 -11.67
CA PHE A 129 6.80 -3.03 -11.47
C PHE A 129 5.90 -2.01 -10.78
N ALA A 130 6.46 -1.20 -9.87
CA ALA A 130 5.70 -0.23 -9.09
C ALA A 130 5.24 0.97 -9.92
N THR A 131 6.12 1.49 -10.76
CA THR A 131 5.95 2.75 -11.50
C THR A 131 5.35 2.59 -12.90
N HIS A 132 5.34 1.36 -13.46
CA HIS A 132 4.83 1.07 -14.80
C HIS A 132 3.77 -0.02 -14.76
N PRO A 133 2.54 0.30 -14.28
CA PRO A 133 1.47 -0.69 -14.15
C PRO A 133 1.05 -1.33 -15.47
N GLU A 134 1.16 -0.63 -16.59
CA GLU A 134 0.84 -1.08 -17.95
C GLU A 134 1.81 -2.14 -18.48
N LEU A 135 3.06 -2.12 -17.99
CA LEU A 135 4.13 -3.04 -18.42
C LEU A 135 4.35 -4.23 -17.48
N ARG A 136 3.54 -4.34 -16.42
CA ARG A 136 3.74 -5.36 -15.36
C ARG A 136 3.75 -6.79 -15.85
N PHE A 137 3.03 -7.07 -16.94
CA PHE A 137 2.88 -8.42 -17.49
C PHE A 137 3.31 -8.49 -18.96
N ASP A 138 3.93 -7.44 -19.47
CA ASP A 138 4.56 -7.45 -20.79
C ASP A 138 5.86 -8.27 -20.72
N VAL A 139 5.94 -9.32 -21.55
CA VAL A 139 7.13 -10.20 -21.60
C VAL A 139 8.35 -9.43 -22.07
N ASN A 140 8.19 -8.40 -22.92
CA ASN A 140 9.28 -7.55 -23.41
C ASN A 140 9.86 -6.64 -22.30
N ASN A 141 9.06 -6.36 -21.25
CA ASN A 141 9.54 -5.65 -20.05
C ASN A 141 10.20 -6.59 -19.04
N GLY A 142 10.47 -7.83 -19.40
CA GLY A 142 11.12 -8.81 -18.56
C GLY A 142 12.48 -9.24 -19.10
N MET A 143 13.43 -9.50 -18.20
CA MET A 143 14.67 -10.21 -18.52
C MET A 143 14.95 -11.27 -17.47
N THR A 144 15.59 -12.37 -17.89
CA THR A 144 15.98 -13.44 -16.97
C THR A 144 17.33 -13.16 -16.38
N LEU A 145 17.42 -13.15 -15.04
CA LEU A 145 18.66 -13.05 -14.28
C LEU A 145 18.78 -14.22 -13.32
N CYS A 146 20.02 -14.67 -13.06
CA CYS A 146 20.23 -15.56 -11.92
C CYS A 146 20.16 -14.76 -10.61
N ARG A 147 19.89 -15.43 -9.50
CA ARG A 147 19.73 -14.79 -8.18
C ARG A 147 20.91 -13.90 -7.78
N LYS A 148 22.14 -14.26 -8.18
CA LYS A 148 23.35 -13.47 -7.90
C LYS A 148 23.33 -12.15 -8.68
N CYS A 149 23.08 -12.21 -9.98
CA CYS A 149 23.00 -11.01 -10.82
C CYS A 149 21.80 -10.14 -10.46
N HIS A 150 20.63 -10.74 -10.14
CA HIS A 150 19.41 -10.01 -9.75
C HIS A 150 19.55 -9.20 -8.46
N ARG A 151 20.45 -9.59 -7.56
CA ARG A 151 20.72 -8.83 -6.31
C ARG A 151 21.73 -7.69 -6.49
N GLY A 152 22.44 -7.67 -7.58
CA GLY A 152 23.44 -6.65 -7.92
C GLY A 152 22.95 -5.59 -8.90
N TRP A 153 21.66 -5.64 -9.22
CA TRP A 153 20.96 -4.66 -10.10
C TRP A 153 20.21 -3.62 -9.28
#